data_cdece0c696ad50fcd45c3fb3ba129f40
#
_entry.id   cdece0c696ad50fcd45c3fb3ba129f40
#
_cell.length_a   1.000
_cell.length_b   1.000
_cell.length_c   1.000
_cell.angle_alpha   90.00
_cell.angle_beta   90.00
_cell.angle_gamma   90.00
#
_symmetry.space_group_name_H-M   'P 1'
#
loop_
_entity.id
_entity.type
_entity.pdbx_description
1 polymer ?
#
loop_
_entity_poly.entity_id
_entity_poly.type
_entity_poly.pdbx_seq_one_letter_code
_entity_poly.pdbx_strand_id
1 'polypeptide(L)'
;NQIAVNLVLAYADKDTESMYEMMTDTVRYWPPQGGKMMVMSRDDVYDIVMQLHSPYDSIKRTVWNSVPLKTEGSDYTRVTVAFSENRFLKDGTQENVRLIDRIFIRDGKIFRIHQWDAEME
;
A
#
# COMPACT_ATOMS: atom_id res chain seq x y z
N ASN A 1 2.50 5.72 -12.37
CA ASN A 1 2.81 4.29 -12.19
C ASN A 1 3.95 4.09 -11.18
N GLN A 2 5.01 4.84 -11.33
CA GLN A 2 6.16 4.72 -10.44
C GLN A 2 5.81 5.11 -8.99
N ILE A 3 4.95 6.11 -8.81
CA ILE A 3 4.51 6.54 -7.48
C ILE A 3 3.84 5.39 -6.75
N ALA A 4 2.96 4.66 -7.43
CA ALA A 4 2.25 3.54 -6.82
C ALA A 4 3.20 2.42 -6.39
N VAL A 5 4.15 2.06 -7.25
CA VAL A 5 5.18 1.06 -6.93
C VAL A 5 6.03 1.52 -5.76
N ASN A 6 6.42 2.79 -5.77
CA ASN A 6 7.23 3.35 -4.68
C ASN A 6 6.49 3.31 -3.35
N LEU A 7 5.17 3.56 -3.34
CA LEU A 7 4.39 3.47 -2.11
C LEU A 7 4.41 2.04 -1.55
N VAL A 8 4.18 1.05 -2.43
CA VAL A 8 4.16 -0.36 -2.02
C VAL A 8 5.49 -0.76 -1.38
N LEU A 9 6.59 -0.35 -1.98
CA LEU A 9 7.93 -0.68 -1.47
C LEU A 9 8.30 0.13 -0.23
N ALA A 10 7.92 1.41 -0.18
CA ALA A 10 8.20 2.26 0.98
C ALA A 10 7.56 1.72 2.26
N TYR A 11 6.35 1.17 2.17
CA TYR A 11 5.70 0.58 3.32
C TYR A 11 6.52 -0.56 3.91
N ALA A 12 7.02 -1.46 3.06
CA ALA A 12 7.84 -2.59 3.52
C ALA A 12 9.12 -2.11 4.20
N ASP A 13 9.70 -1.03 3.70
CA ASP A 13 10.96 -0.47 4.20
C ASP A 13 10.76 0.46 5.40
N LYS A 14 9.52 0.68 5.84
CA LYS A 14 9.17 1.67 6.87
C LYS A 14 9.62 3.08 6.51
N ASP A 15 9.64 3.38 5.22
CA ASP A 15 10.05 4.70 4.73
C ASP A 15 8.86 5.65 4.78
N THR A 16 8.48 6.03 5.99
CA THR A 16 7.30 6.85 6.21
C THR A 16 7.45 8.28 5.70
N GLU A 17 8.67 8.76 5.61
CA GLU A 17 8.93 10.08 5.05
C GLU A 17 8.55 10.12 3.57
N SER A 18 8.98 9.11 2.79
CA SER A 18 8.60 9.01 1.38
C SER A 18 7.09 8.81 1.22
N MET A 19 6.49 8.00 2.09
CA MET A 19 5.04 7.80 2.05
C MET A 19 4.30 9.12 2.29
N TYR A 20 4.74 9.89 3.29
CA TYR A 20 4.13 11.19 3.59
C TYR A 20 4.15 12.11 2.36
N GLU A 21 5.28 12.16 1.69
CA GLU A 21 5.43 13.04 0.52
C GLU A 21 4.57 12.61 -0.67
N MET A 22 4.24 11.32 -0.77
CA MET A 22 3.44 10.78 -1.86
C MET A 22 1.93 10.91 -1.65
N MET A 23 1.48 11.30 -0.45
CA MET A 23 0.08 11.23 -0.05
C MET A 23 -0.56 12.61 0.05
N THR A 24 -1.87 12.68 -0.20
CA THR A 24 -2.66 13.86 0.12
C THR A 24 -2.85 13.97 1.64
N ASP A 25 -3.42 15.07 2.11
CA ASP A 25 -3.64 15.31 3.55
C ASP A 25 -4.43 14.17 4.21
N THR A 26 -5.39 13.61 3.49
CA THR A 26 -6.14 12.44 3.92
C THR A 26 -6.17 11.42 2.81
N VAL A 27 -6.05 10.13 3.20
CA VAL A 27 -6.11 9.01 2.28
C VAL A 27 -7.19 8.05 2.76
N ARG A 28 -8.06 7.63 1.84
CA ARG A 28 -9.05 6.60 2.14
C ARG A 28 -8.48 5.24 1.81
N TYR A 29 -8.54 4.35 2.78
CA TYR A 29 -7.95 3.03 2.68
C TYR A 29 -8.99 1.94 2.95
N TRP A 30 -9.07 0.97 2.03
CA TRP A 30 -9.91 -0.22 2.19
C TRP A 30 -8.99 -1.42 2.43
N PRO A 31 -9.04 -2.01 3.64
CA PRO A 31 -8.17 -3.14 3.96
C PRO A 31 -8.59 -4.41 3.21
N PRO A 32 -7.68 -5.40 3.12
CA PRO A 32 -7.86 -6.52 2.19
C PRO A 32 -8.95 -7.51 2.54
N GLN A 33 -9.42 -7.57 3.76
CA GLN A 33 -10.36 -8.60 4.18
C GLN A 33 -11.78 -8.08 4.34
N GLY A 34 -12.17 -7.14 3.50
CA GLY A 34 -13.51 -6.59 3.51
C GLY A 34 -13.81 -5.74 4.73
N GLY A 35 -12.79 -5.26 5.40
CA GLY A 35 -12.95 -4.36 6.52
C GLY A 35 -13.54 -3.03 6.11
N LYS A 36 -13.95 -2.25 7.10
CA LYS A 36 -14.50 -0.93 6.86
C LYS A 36 -13.44 0.02 6.32
N MET A 37 -13.85 0.92 5.44
CA MET A 37 -13.00 1.97 4.94
C MET A 37 -12.46 2.81 6.10
N MET A 38 -11.16 3.07 6.06
CA MET A 38 -10.49 3.92 7.04
C MET A 38 -10.07 5.23 6.38
N VAL A 39 -10.26 6.33 7.09
CA VAL A 39 -9.73 7.62 6.67
C VAL A 39 -8.46 7.87 7.45
N MET A 40 -7.34 7.97 6.74
CA MET A 40 -6.03 8.16 7.37
C MET A 40 -5.55 9.58 7.12
N SER A 41 -5.16 10.27 8.18
CA SER A 41 -4.47 11.53 8.04
C SER A 41 -3.00 11.25 7.68
N ARG A 42 -2.49 12.00 6.72
CA ARG A 42 -1.09 11.91 6.32
C ARG A 42 -0.15 12.11 7.52
N ASP A 43 -0.54 12.97 8.46
CA ASP A 43 0.27 13.24 9.64
C ASP A 43 0.41 12.04 10.57
N ASP A 44 -0.49 11.05 10.46
CA ASP A 44 -0.47 9.85 11.28
C ASP A 44 0.24 8.67 10.61
N VAL A 45 0.79 8.85 9.41
CA VAL A 45 1.37 7.75 8.64
C VAL A 45 2.48 7.03 9.40
N TYR A 46 3.32 7.76 10.12
CA TYR A 46 4.41 7.15 10.89
C TYR A 46 3.85 6.19 11.94
N ASP A 47 2.90 6.66 12.74
CA ASP A 47 2.32 5.85 13.83
C ASP A 47 1.59 4.63 13.27
N ILE A 48 0.84 4.81 12.19
CA ILE A 48 0.10 3.72 11.55
C ILE A 48 1.05 2.64 11.04
N VAL A 49 2.10 3.03 10.32
CA VAL A 49 3.06 2.08 9.76
C VAL A 49 3.79 1.34 10.88
N MET A 50 4.23 2.05 11.92
CA MET A 50 4.93 1.42 13.05
C MET A 50 4.02 0.43 13.77
N GLN A 51 2.74 0.75 13.93
CA GLN A 51 1.79 -0.14 14.56
C GLN A 51 1.56 -1.40 13.72
N LEU A 52 1.41 -1.24 12.40
CA LEU A 52 1.21 -2.38 11.51
C LEU A 52 2.43 -3.30 11.42
N HIS A 53 3.62 -2.74 11.60
CA HIS A 53 4.86 -3.51 11.60
C HIS A 53 5.18 -4.14 12.96
N SER A 54 4.48 -3.76 14.02
CA SER A 54 4.88 -4.12 15.38
C SER A 54 4.99 -5.64 15.65
N PRO A 55 4.17 -6.54 15.03
CA PRO A 55 4.34 -7.98 15.23
C PRO A 55 5.52 -8.58 14.48
N TYR A 56 6.17 -7.82 13.60
CA TYR A 56 7.13 -8.36 12.65
C TYR A 56 8.54 -7.80 12.88
N ASP A 57 9.56 -8.65 12.65
CA ASP A 57 10.93 -8.18 12.56
C ASP A 57 11.17 -7.42 11.26
N SER A 58 10.60 -7.94 10.18
CA SER A 58 10.72 -7.30 8.88
C SER A 58 9.60 -7.73 7.96
N ILE A 59 9.37 -6.92 6.94
CA ILE A 59 8.43 -7.22 5.86
C ILE A 59 9.17 -6.93 4.56
N LYS A 60 9.08 -7.88 3.63
CA LYS A 60 9.70 -7.72 2.31
C LYS A 60 8.61 -7.82 1.25
N ARG A 61 8.60 -6.91 0.31
CA ARG A 61 7.66 -6.92 -0.81
C ARG A 61 8.39 -7.06 -2.14
N THR A 62 7.82 -7.88 -3.02
CA THR A 62 8.34 -8.05 -4.37
C THR A 62 7.21 -7.74 -5.34
N VAL A 63 7.37 -6.70 -6.14
CA VAL A 63 6.35 -6.28 -7.11
C VAL A 63 6.50 -7.10 -8.38
N TRP A 64 5.38 -7.68 -8.85
CA TRP A 64 5.36 -8.50 -10.06
C TRP A 64 4.97 -7.72 -11.28
N ASN A 65 3.95 -6.87 -11.14
CA ASN A 65 3.54 -6.00 -12.21
C ASN A 65 2.78 -4.81 -11.67
N SER A 66 2.67 -3.79 -12.50
CA SER A 66 1.85 -2.63 -12.20
C SER A 66 1.20 -2.16 -13.50
N VAL A 67 -0.11 -1.90 -13.45
CA VAL A 67 -0.88 -1.54 -14.63
C VAL A 67 -1.61 -0.23 -14.37
N PRO A 68 -1.23 0.85 -15.04
CA PRO A 68 -1.94 2.11 -14.93
C PRO A 68 -3.19 2.10 -15.81
N LEU A 69 -4.23 2.77 -15.34
CA LEU A 69 -5.45 2.97 -16.11
C LEU A 69 -5.97 4.37 -15.87
N LYS A 70 -6.12 5.13 -16.93
CA LYS A 70 -6.73 6.44 -16.85
C LYS A 70 -8.03 6.42 -17.62
N THR A 71 -9.12 6.72 -16.92
CA THR A 71 -10.45 6.78 -17.54
C THR A 71 -10.63 8.17 -18.14
N GLU A 72 -11.08 8.21 -19.38
CA GLU A 72 -11.37 9.47 -20.05
C GLU A 72 -12.39 10.28 -19.25
N GLY A 73 -12.10 11.56 -19.05
CA GLY A 73 -12.94 12.44 -18.29
C GLY A 73 -12.70 12.45 -16.79
N SER A 74 -11.88 11.54 -16.26
CA SER A 74 -11.52 11.55 -14.86
C SER A 74 -10.26 12.38 -14.60
N ASP A 75 -10.13 12.88 -13.37
CA ASP A 75 -8.98 13.71 -12.98
C ASP A 75 -7.93 12.89 -12.22
N TYR A 76 -8.05 11.54 -12.24
CA TYR A 76 -7.12 10.68 -11.51
C TYR A 76 -6.67 9.51 -12.38
N THR A 77 -5.55 8.92 -11.97
CA THR A 77 -5.04 7.68 -12.55
C THR A 77 -5.13 6.58 -11.50
N ARG A 78 -5.58 5.40 -11.92
CA ARG A 78 -5.63 4.24 -11.06
C ARG A 78 -4.53 3.28 -11.48
N VAL A 79 -3.69 2.88 -10.52
CA VAL A 79 -2.62 1.93 -10.77
C VAL A 79 -2.90 0.67 -9.96
N THR A 80 -2.95 -0.47 -10.63
CA THR A 80 -3.09 -1.77 -9.98
C THR A 80 -1.70 -2.39 -9.87
N VAL A 81 -1.26 -2.65 -8.62
CA VAL A 81 0.06 -3.21 -8.34
C VAL A 81 -0.14 -4.59 -7.72
N ALA A 82 0.44 -5.60 -8.32
CA ALA A 82 0.41 -6.98 -7.80
C ALA A 82 1.78 -7.30 -7.21
N PHE A 83 1.79 -7.79 -5.97
CA PHE A 83 3.05 -8.05 -5.28
C PHE A 83 2.91 -9.18 -4.27
N SER A 84 4.06 -9.76 -3.90
CA SER A 84 4.16 -10.70 -2.79
C SER A 84 4.63 -9.95 -1.57
N GLU A 85 4.12 -10.35 -0.40
CA GLU A 85 4.59 -9.83 0.87
C GLU A 85 5.04 -10.98 1.75
N ASN A 86 6.31 -10.92 2.16
CA ASN A 86 6.89 -11.91 3.07
C ASN A 86 7.06 -11.22 4.42
N ARG A 87 6.39 -11.77 5.45
CA ARG A 87 6.38 -11.23 6.80
C ARG A 87 7.19 -12.13 7.70
N PHE A 88 8.18 -11.57 8.37
CA PHE A 88 9.05 -12.30 9.28
C PHE A 88 8.67 -11.90 10.71
N LEU A 89 8.01 -12.80 11.42
CA LEU A 89 7.50 -12.52 12.75
C LEU A 89 8.60 -12.60 13.80
N LYS A 90 8.37 -11.92 14.91
CA LYS A 90 9.35 -11.89 16.01
C LYS A 90 9.57 -13.24 16.66
N ASP A 91 8.63 -14.17 16.54
CA ASP A 91 8.78 -15.53 17.06
C ASP A 91 9.53 -16.47 16.12
N GLY A 92 10.03 -15.96 14.99
CA GLY A 92 10.79 -16.73 14.03
C GLY A 92 9.98 -17.37 12.91
N THR A 93 8.66 -17.24 12.95
CA THR A 93 7.81 -17.76 11.87
C THR A 93 7.76 -16.79 10.70
N GLN A 94 7.30 -17.29 9.55
CA GLN A 94 7.20 -16.51 8.33
C GLN A 94 5.81 -16.69 7.73
N GLU A 95 5.21 -15.59 7.31
CA GLU A 95 3.97 -15.59 6.56
C GLU A 95 4.24 -15.06 5.16
N ASN A 96 3.63 -15.69 4.15
CA ASN A 96 3.77 -15.26 2.77
C ASN A 96 2.38 -15.07 2.18
N VAL A 97 2.12 -13.87 1.68
CA VAL A 97 0.83 -13.54 1.07
C VAL A 97 1.05 -12.85 -0.27
N ARG A 98 0.03 -12.91 -1.11
CA ARG A 98 -0.03 -12.13 -2.34
C ARG A 98 -1.11 -11.09 -2.18
N LEU A 99 -0.81 -9.88 -2.59
CA LEU A 99 -1.71 -8.76 -2.46
C LEU A 99 -1.84 -8.02 -3.79
N ILE A 100 -2.99 -7.40 -3.97
CA ILE A 100 -3.22 -6.49 -5.07
C ILE A 100 -3.66 -5.17 -4.47
N ASP A 101 -2.93 -4.11 -4.78
CA ASP A 101 -3.29 -2.75 -4.39
C ASP A 101 -3.79 -2.01 -5.62
N ARG A 102 -4.92 -1.35 -5.46
CA ARG A 102 -5.40 -0.40 -6.45
C ARG A 102 -5.23 0.99 -5.86
N ILE A 103 -4.32 1.75 -6.46
CA ILE A 103 -3.86 3.02 -5.91
C ILE A 103 -4.32 4.15 -6.83
N PHE A 104 -5.00 5.13 -6.25
CA PHE A 104 -5.59 6.24 -6.99
C PHE A 104 -4.76 7.49 -6.77
N ILE A 105 -4.33 8.11 -7.87
CA ILE A 105 -3.39 9.24 -7.87
C ILE A 105 -4.04 10.42 -8.58
N ARG A 106 -3.99 11.59 -7.94
CA ARG A 106 -4.45 12.85 -8.50
C ARG A 106 -3.39 13.90 -8.26
N ASP A 107 -3.02 14.62 -9.31
CA ASP A 107 -1.99 15.68 -9.22
C ASP A 107 -0.69 15.20 -8.58
N GLY A 108 -0.29 13.97 -8.92
CA GLY A 108 0.95 13.39 -8.42
C GLY A 108 0.91 12.91 -6.97
N LYS A 109 -0.28 12.88 -6.35
CA LYS A 109 -0.43 12.47 -4.97
C LYS A 109 -1.46 11.36 -4.84
N ILE A 110 -1.21 10.45 -3.90
CA ILE A 110 -2.10 9.32 -3.62
C ILE A 110 -3.20 9.77 -2.68
N PHE A 111 -4.47 9.51 -3.05
CA PHE A 111 -5.61 9.91 -2.22
C PHE A 111 -6.52 8.75 -1.83
N ARG A 112 -6.32 7.56 -2.41
CA ARG A 112 -7.19 6.41 -2.17
C ARG A 112 -6.45 5.12 -2.46
N ILE A 113 -6.64 4.12 -1.60
CA ILE A 113 -6.00 2.81 -1.75
C ILE A 113 -7.04 1.72 -1.44
N HIS A 114 -7.19 0.76 -2.35
CA HIS A 114 -7.92 -0.48 -2.12
C HIS A 114 -6.94 -1.62 -2.13
N GLN A 115 -7.01 -2.51 -1.14
CA GLN A 115 -6.13 -3.66 -1.05
C GLN A 115 -6.94 -4.94 -0.99
N TRP A 116 -6.51 -5.94 -1.73
CA TRP A 116 -7.12 -7.28 -1.75
C TRP A 116 -6.06 -8.34 -1.53
N ASP A 117 -6.45 -9.43 -0.85
CA ASP A 117 -5.66 -10.65 -0.85
C ASP A 117 -5.85 -11.34 -2.20
N ALA A 118 -4.74 -11.79 -2.80
CA ALA A 118 -4.79 -12.57 -4.03
C ALA A 118 -4.63 -14.04 -3.68
N GLU A 119 -5.50 -14.89 -4.24
CA GLU A 119 -5.42 -16.32 -4.02
C GLU A 119 -4.13 -16.88 -4.61
N MET A 120 -3.53 -17.81 -3.87
CA MET A 120 -2.38 -18.57 -4.33
C MET A 120 -2.86 -19.88 -4.93
N GLU A 121 -2.67 -20.00 -6.22
CA GLU A 121 -2.99 -21.26 -6.91
C GLU A 121 -1.83 -22.25 -6.81
#